data_f44073136a92a78bc14659b02b8995b3
#
_entry.id   f44073136a92a78bc14659b02b8995b3
#
_cell.length_a   1.000
_cell.length_b   1.000
_cell.length_c   1.000
_cell.angle_alpha   90.00
_cell.angle_beta   90.00
_cell.angle_gamma   90.00
#
_symmetry.space_group_name_H-M   'P 1'
#
loop_
_entity.id
_entity.type
_entity.pdbx_description
1 polymer ?
#
loop_
_entity_poly.entity_id
_entity_poly.type
_entity_poly.pdbx_seq_one_letter_code
_entity_poly.pdbx_strand_id
1 'polypeptide(L)'
;GKYRAGLRQRFGAVPRALVKQDQRPRIWIHAVSVGEVVASSAVIRALPEKFPSHRVLISTTTSTGQKLAAQRFGAENVFYFPLDFAFAIQPYLDALRPELVVVAETEFWPNFLRLAKQGGARIAVINCRISDRSLPGYKRFRFWLPRLLEQTLANVDLFLPQTDEDRRRLIEIGAPESKIAIAGNLKFDMAPPPAPAIVASLRENFGNSASGPILVCGSTLEDEEGALLSAFRNVLANHPKAVMILAPRHPERFAEVADLVGKLGFRMSRRSLWSGEPLAGGVFLVDSIGELASLYSVATVAFVGGSLVPRGGHNILEPALYGVPIVTGNHYENFRDIVNFFASRNAVRIVGLAELPLVLMELIENKEERATLGRNALAALESQRGATDRTVAALLKLMSVQSGGSA
;
A
#
# COMPACT_ATOMS: atom_id res chain seq x y z
N GLY A 1 -9.74 -18.32 -12.50
CA GLY A 1 -10.40 -17.11 -12.00
C GLY A 1 -9.96 -16.75 -10.60
N LYS A 2 -9.86 -15.47 -10.37
CA LYS A 2 -9.31 -14.79 -9.16
C LYS A 2 -9.90 -15.29 -7.80
N TYR A 3 -11.10 -15.87 -7.81
CA TYR A 3 -11.85 -16.32 -6.61
C TYR A 3 -11.98 -17.85 -6.49
N ARG A 4 -11.39 -18.67 -7.37
CA ARG A 4 -11.46 -20.13 -7.28
C ARG A 4 -10.52 -20.73 -6.22
N ALA A 5 -9.47 -20.00 -5.83
CA ALA A 5 -8.58 -20.43 -4.77
C ALA A 5 -9.30 -20.38 -3.41
N GLY A 6 -9.11 -21.43 -2.59
CA GLY A 6 -9.68 -21.50 -1.25
C GLY A 6 -11.19 -21.70 -1.18
N LEU A 7 -11.86 -22.23 -2.21
CA LEU A 7 -13.33 -22.38 -2.23
C LEU A 7 -13.86 -23.09 -0.97
N ARG A 8 -13.24 -24.19 -0.53
CA ARG A 8 -13.67 -24.89 0.69
C ARG A 8 -13.65 -23.98 1.90
N GLN A 9 -12.59 -23.17 2.06
CA GLN A 9 -12.48 -22.20 3.14
C GLN A 9 -13.57 -21.15 3.05
N ARG A 10 -13.83 -20.63 1.85
CA ARG A 10 -14.87 -19.61 1.62
C ARG A 10 -16.29 -20.10 1.91
N PHE A 11 -16.53 -21.41 1.83
CA PHE A 11 -17.79 -22.06 2.19
C PHE A 11 -17.82 -22.61 3.63
N GLY A 12 -16.92 -22.18 4.51
CA GLY A 12 -16.96 -22.49 5.93
C GLY A 12 -16.08 -23.65 6.39
N ALA A 13 -15.26 -24.25 5.50
CA ALA A 13 -14.30 -25.28 5.91
C ALA A 13 -13.09 -24.65 6.62
N VAL A 14 -13.11 -24.63 7.94
CA VAL A 14 -12.03 -24.07 8.79
C VAL A 14 -10.74 -24.88 8.65
N PRO A 15 -9.60 -24.27 8.27
CA PRO A 15 -8.31 -24.96 8.21
C PRO A 15 -7.88 -25.47 9.58
N ARG A 16 -7.46 -26.73 9.65
CA ARG A 16 -7.00 -27.35 10.91
C ARG A 16 -5.86 -26.59 11.59
N ALA A 17 -4.98 -25.94 10.82
CA ALA A 17 -3.86 -25.17 11.34
C ALA A 17 -4.29 -23.98 12.22
N LEU A 18 -5.48 -23.42 11.98
CA LEU A 18 -6.02 -22.30 12.78
C LEU A 18 -6.50 -22.73 14.16
N VAL A 19 -6.87 -24.03 14.32
CA VAL A 19 -7.55 -24.56 15.52
C VAL A 19 -6.62 -25.41 16.38
N LYS A 20 -5.44 -25.85 15.85
CA LYS A 20 -4.54 -26.77 16.55
C LYS A 20 -4.08 -26.20 17.90
N GLN A 21 -4.42 -26.96 18.98
CA GLN A 21 -3.87 -26.95 20.36
C GLN A 21 -3.54 -25.60 21.02
N ASP A 22 -3.87 -24.49 20.40
CA ASP A 22 -3.61 -23.16 20.90
C ASP A 22 -4.87 -22.57 21.52
N GLN A 23 -4.89 -22.54 22.86
CA GLN A 23 -6.01 -22.04 23.66
C GLN A 23 -6.01 -20.51 23.83
N ARG A 24 -4.98 -19.83 23.29
CA ARG A 24 -4.91 -18.37 23.40
C ARG A 24 -6.13 -17.70 22.77
N PRO A 25 -6.64 -16.63 23.36
CA PRO A 25 -7.63 -15.78 22.73
C PRO A 25 -7.13 -15.27 21.36
N ARG A 26 -8.03 -14.98 20.46
CA ARG A 26 -7.68 -14.65 19.07
C ARG A 26 -8.04 -13.23 18.70
N ILE A 27 -7.13 -12.61 17.96
CA ILE A 27 -7.38 -11.38 17.23
C ILE A 27 -7.52 -11.77 15.75
N TRP A 28 -8.68 -11.52 15.17
CA TRP A 28 -8.93 -11.77 13.74
C TRP A 28 -8.85 -10.48 12.95
N ILE A 29 -7.86 -10.39 12.06
CA ILE A 29 -7.68 -9.26 11.15
C ILE A 29 -8.17 -9.66 9.76
N HIS A 30 -9.01 -8.82 9.16
CA HIS A 30 -9.45 -8.97 7.79
C HIS A 30 -8.88 -7.87 6.91
N ALA A 31 -8.06 -8.26 5.90
CA ALA A 31 -7.47 -7.38 4.90
C ALA A 31 -7.67 -8.00 3.51
N VAL A 32 -8.55 -7.42 2.70
CA VAL A 32 -9.06 -8.02 1.45
C VAL A 32 -7.96 -8.24 0.40
N SER A 33 -7.09 -7.26 0.23
CA SER A 33 -6.17 -7.15 -0.91
C SER A 33 -4.71 -7.00 -0.49
N VAL A 34 -3.80 -7.07 -1.47
CA VAL A 34 -2.37 -6.75 -1.29
C VAL A 34 -2.18 -5.36 -0.68
N GLY A 35 -2.94 -4.36 -1.16
CA GLY A 35 -2.83 -2.98 -0.68
C GLY A 35 -3.14 -2.86 0.82
N GLU A 36 -4.23 -3.51 1.26
CA GLU A 36 -4.64 -3.52 2.67
C GLU A 36 -3.69 -4.32 3.55
N VAL A 37 -3.20 -5.48 3.08
CA VAL A 37 -2.17 -6.27 3.79
C VAL A 37 -0.90 -5.45 3.99
N VAL A 38 -0.46 -4.71 2.98
CA VAL A 38 0.72 -3.84 3.08
C VAL A 38 0.45 -2.69 4.04
N ALA A 39 -0.66 -1.98 3.89
CA ALA A 39 -1.02 -0.85 4.74
C ALA A 39 -1.14 -1.25 6.22
N SER A 40 -1.76 -2.41 6.51
CA SER A 40 -1.96 -2.89 7.88
C SER A 40 -0.74 -3.62 8.45
N SER A 41 0.33 -3.86 7.67
CA SER A 41 1.46 -4.70 8.09
C SER A 41 2.14 -4.21 9.37
N ALA A 42 2.26 -2.90 9.57
CA ALA A 42 2.87 -2.33 10.77
C ALA A 42 2.00 -2.63 12.01
N VAL A 43 0.68 -2.43 11.90
CA VAL A 43 -0.29 -2.77 12.97
C VAL A 43 -0.22 -4.27 13.26
N ILE A 44 -0.29 -5.13 12.24
CA ILE A 44 -0.26 -6.60 12.40
C ILE A 44 1.00 -7.06 13.15
N ARG A 45 2.16 -6.46 12.88
CA ARG A 45 3.42 -6.77 13.56
C ARG A 45 3.47 -6.29 15.00
N ALA A 46 2.85 -5.15 15.30
CA ALA A 46 2.83 -4.58 16.64
C ALA A 46 1.88 -5.31 17.60
N LEU A 47 0.82 -5.94 17.07
CA LEU A 47 -0.18 -6.60 17.92
C LEU A 47 0.36 -7.72 18.80
N PRO A 48 1.23 -8.66 18.35
CA PRO A 48 1.78 -9.71 19.23
C PRO A 48 2.58 -9.16 20.42
N GLU A 49 3.24 -8.01 20.28
CA GLU A 49 3.97 -7.36 21.36
C GLU A 49 3.03 -6.73 22.38
N LYS A 50 1.94 -6.17 21.92
CA LYS A 50 0.94 -5.47 22.75
C LYS A 50 -0.13 -6.41 23.33
N PHE A 51 -0.36 -7.54 22.67
CA PHE A 51 -1.30 -8.59 23.07
C PHE A 51 -0.58 -9.95 23.13
N PRO A 52 0.41 -10.14 24.02
CA PRO A 52 1.25 -11.35 24.05
C PRO A 52 0.49 -12.63 24.38
N SER A 53 -0.66 -12.51 25.03
CA SER A 53 -1.56 -13.64 25.32
C SER A 53 -2.42 -14.05 24.13
N HIS A 54 -2.50 -13.24 23.06
CA HIS A 54 -3.38 -13.49 21.93
C HIS A 54 -2.63 -14.07 20.73
N ARG A 55 -3.34 -14.87 19.94
CA ARG A 55 -2.89 -15.29 18.61
C ARG A 55 -3.52 -14.39 17.55
N VAL A 56 -2.69 -13.79 16.70
CA VAL A 56 -3.16 -12.96 15.58
C VAL A 56 -3.38 -13.84 14.35
N LEU A 57 -4.59 -13.80 13.81
CA LEU A 57 -5.01 -14.51 12.61
C LEU A 57 -5.42 -13.51 11.53
N ILE A 58 -5.11 -13.82 10.29
CA ILE A 58 -5.31 -12.89 9.18
C ILE A 58 -6.14 -13.58 8.10
N SER A 59 -7.22 -12.94 7.68
CA SER A 59 -7.98 -13.38 6.51
C SER A 59 -7.85 -12.41 5.34
N THR A 60 -7.80 -12.97 4.13
CA THR A 60 -7.74 -12.20 2.89
C THR A 60 -8.77 -12.70 1.88
N THR A 61 -9.10 -11.87 0.89
CA THR A 61 -10.03 -12.26 -0.17
C THR A 61 -9.32 -12.60 -1.47
N THR A 62 -8.21 -11.91 -1.82
CA THR A 62 -7.52 -12.15 -3.08
C THR A 62 -6.40 -13.20 -2.93
N SER A 63 -6.13 -13.98 -3.99
CA SER A 63 -5.05 -14.98 -3.98
C SER A 63 -3.66 -14.33 -3.83
N THR A 64 -3.47 -13.15 -4.38
CA THR A 64 -2.21 -12.38 -4.24
C THR A 64 -2.04 -11.83 -2.83
N GLY A 65 -3.13 -11.32 -2.22
CA GLY A 65 -3.14 -10.90 -0.80
C GLY A 65 -2.83 -12.08 0.12
N GLN A 66 -3.44 -13.25 -0.14
CA GLN A 66 -3.19 -14.47 0.61
C GLN A 66 -1.71 -14.90 0.58
N LYS A 67 -1.11 -14.92 -0.61
CA LYS A 67 0.31 -15.27 -0.76
C LYS A 67 1.21 -14.31 0.01
N LEU A 68 0.97 -13.01 -0.13
CA LEU A 68 1.74 -11.98 0.56
C LEU A 68 1.59 -12.07 2.07
N ALA A 69 0.36 -12.23 2.57
CA ALA A 69 0.10 -12.38 4.00
C ALA A 69 0.78 -13.63 4.58
N ALA A 70 0.67 -14.78 3.89
CA ALA A 70 1.32 -16.03 4.29
C ALA A 70 2.85 -15.91 4.34
N GLN A 71 3.45 -15.23 3.37
CA GLN A 71 4.88 -14.97 3.33
C GLN A 71 5.35 -14.07 4.49
N ARG A 72 4.54 -13.08 4.89
CA ARG A 72 4.91 -12.08 5.91
C ARG A 72 4.62 -12.49 7.34
N PHE A 73 3.56 -13.29 7.54
CA PHE A 73 2.99 -13.56 8.87
C PHE A 73 2.85 -15.05 9.20
N GLY A 74 3.34 -15.93 8.32
CA GLY A 74 3.23 -17.37 8.45
C GLY A 74 1.94 -17.93 7.87
N ALA A 75 2.07 -19.00 7.07
CA ALA A 75 0.93 -19.62 6.37
C ALA A 75 -0.10 -20.22 7.34
N GLU A 76 0.33 -20.62 8.55
CA GLU A 76 -0.49 -21.18 9.61
C GLU A 76 -1.42 -20.16 10.29
N ASN A 77 -1.17 -18.88 10.08
CA ASN A 77 -1.97 -17.78 10.62
C ASN A 77 -2.88 -17.11 9.57
N VAL A 78 -2.82 -17.58 8.32
CA VAL A 78 -3.48 -16.90 7.20
C VAL A 78 -4.47 -17.82 6.50
N PHE A 79 -5.68 -17.30 6.21
CA PHE A 79 -6.74 -18.04 5.56
C PHE A 79 -7.57 -17.16 4.62
N TYR A 80 -8.38 -17.82 3.76
CA TYR A 80 -9.33 -17.09 2.92
C TYR A 80 -10.57 -16.71 3.71
N PHE A 81 -10.98 -15.45 3.61
CA PHE A 81 -12.20 -14.96 4.23
C PHE A 81 -13.43 -15.75 3.72
N PRO A 82 -14.30 -16.23 4.61
CA PRO A 82 -15.54 -16.89 4.23
C PRO A 82 -16.47 -15.92 3.48
N LEU A 83 -17.33 -16.44 2.64
CA LEU A 83 -18.40 -15.66 2.02
C LEU A 83 -19.33 -15.11 3.11
N ASP A 84 -19.86 -13.89 2.91
CA ASP A 84 -20.70 -13.22 3.92
C ASP A 84 -22.10 -13.84 4.06
N PHE A 85 -22.13 -15.16 4.24
CA PHE A 85 -23.33 -15.93 4.58
C PHE A 85 -23.14 -16.58 5.95
N ALA A 86 -24.23 -16.62 6.75
CA ALA A 86 -24.17 -17.16 8.12
C ALA A 86 -23.59 -18.59 8.17
N PHE A 87 -23.99 -19.48 7.23
CA PHE A 87 -23.49 -20.85 7.18
C PHE A 87 -21.98 -20.96 6.90
N ALA A 88 -21.39 -19.96 6.25
CA ALA A 88 -19.96 -19.96 5.93
C ALA A 88 -19.13 -19.28 7.03
N ILE A 89 -19.69 -18.27 7.71
CA ILE A 89 -19.02 -17.50 8.76
C ILE A 89 -19.07 -18.20 10.10
N GLN A 90 -20.23 -18.75 10.48
CA GLN A 90 -20.44 -19.33 11.81
C GLN A 90 -19.41 -20.40 12.19
N PRO A 91 -19.01 -21.35 11.30
CA PRO A 91 -17.98 -22.32 11.62
C PRO A 91 -16.63 -21.70 12.02
N TYR A 92 -16.28 -20.55 11.41
CA TYR A 92 -15.05 -19.84 11.79
C TYR A 92 -15.19 -19.14 13.14
N LEU A 93 -16.32 -18.50 13.41
CA LEU A 93 -16.55 -17.84 14.71
C LEU A 93 -16.58 -18.86 15.85
N ASP A 94 -17.22 -20.02 15.66
CA ASP A 94 -17.28 -21.09 16.64
C ASP A 94 -15.90 -21.69 16.91
N ALA A 95 -15.09 -21.88 15.88
CA ALA A 95 -13.76 -22.47 15.99
C ALA A 95 -12.71 -21.49 16.51
N LEU A 96 -12.78 -20.21 16.11
CA LEU A 96 -11.78 -19.20 16.44
C LEU A 96 -12.10 -18.40 17.69
N ARG A 97 -13.38 -18.15 17.97
CA ARG A 97 -13.86 -17.32 19.10
C ARG A 97 -13.04 -16.05 19.29
N PRO A 98 -13.00 -15.17 18.28
CA PRO A 98 -12.15 -13.98 18.36
C PRO A 98 -12.67 -13.03 19.46
N GLU A 99 -11.79 -12.52 20.30
CA GLU A 99 -12.11 -11.46 21.25
C GLU A 99 -12.08 -10.09 20.57
N LEU A 100 -11.22 -9.95 19.55
CA LEU A 100 -11.10 -8.74 18.74
C LEU A 100 -11.14 -9.11 17.25
N VAL A 101 -12.02 -8.43 16.52
CA VAL A 101 -12.07 -8.42 15.05
C VAL A 101 -11.61 -7.05 14.57
N VAL A 102 -10.62 -7.03 13.70
CA VAL A 102 -10.09 -5.82 13.08
C VAL A 102 -10.30 -5.90 11.58
N VAL A 103 -11.06 -4.98 11.02
CA VAL A 103 -11.33 -4.89 9.59
C VAL A 103 -10.52 -3.73 8.99
N ALA A 104 -9.73 -4.01 7.98
CA ALA A 104 -8.96 -2.98 7.28
C ALA A 104 -9.84 -2.25 6.25
N GLU A 105 -9.68 -0.95 6.17
CA GLU A 105 -10.42 -0.03 5.29
C GLU A 105 -11.94 -0.06 5.52
N THR A 106 -12.76 0.06 4.48
CA THR A 106 -14.24 0.19 4.60
C THR A 106 -14.96 -1.07 4.13
N GLU A 107 -14.54 -2.23 4.63
CA GLU A 107 -15.11 -3.54 4.31
C GLU A 107 -16.25 -3.90 5.28
N PHE A 108 -17.42 -3.29 5.09
CA PHE A 108 -18.59 -3.51 5.94
C PHE A 108 -19.38 -4.75 5.51
N TRP A 109 -18.98 -5.94 6.00
CA TRP A 109 -19.63 -7.22 5.77
C TRP A 109 -20.79 -7.45 6.77
N PRO A 110 -22.07 -7.31 6.38
CA PRO A 110 -23.17 -7.23 7.36
C PRO A 110 -23.34 -8.46 8.24
N ASN A 111 -23.27 -9.66 7.64
CA ASN A 111 -23.40 -10.90 8.41
C ASN A 111 -22.19 -11.15 9.28
N PHE A 112 -20.98 -10.91 8.77
CA PHE A 112 -19.74 -11.09 9.54
C PHE A 112 -19.72 -10.20 10.78
N LEU A 113 -19.96 -8.90 10.63
CA LEU A 113 -19.98 -7.95 11.75
C LEU A 113 -21.06 -8.29 12.76
N ARG A 114 -22.27 -8.62 12.29
CA ARG A 114 -23.36 -9.02 13.18
C ARG A 114 -23.05 -10.29 13.97
N LEU A 115 -22.63 -11.35 13.30
CA LEU A 115 -22.35 -12.65 13.95
C LEU A 115 -21.14 -12.58 14.87
N ALA A 116 -20.07 -11.88 14.49
CA ALA A 116 -18.92 -11.64 15.35
C ALA A 116 -19.32 -10.87 16.62
N LYS A 117 -20.18 -9.84 16.47
CA LYS A 117 -20.71 -9.08 17.62
C LYS A 117 -21.56 -9.94 18.54
N GLN A 118 -22.44 -10.78 17.99
CA GLN A 118 -23.24 -11.72 18.74
C GLN A 118 -22.39 -12.77 19.48
N GLY A 119 -21.25 -13.17 18.88
CA GLY A 119 -20.26 -14.05 19.51
C GLY A 119 -19.42 -13.38 20.61
N GLY A 120 -19.66 -12.11 20.93
CA GLY A 120 -18.97 -11.36 21.99
C GLY A 120 -17.70 -10.64 21.55
N ALA A 121 -17.33 -10.69 20.27
CA ALA A 121 -16.14 -9.99 19.79
C ALA A 121 -16.28 -8.46 19.86
N ARG A 122 -15.20 -7.77 20.23
CA ARG A 122 -15.04 -6.34 19.92
C ARG A 122 -14.68 -6.17 18.45
N ILE A 123 -15.24 -5.15 17.82
CA ILE A 123 -15.05 -4.92 16.37
C ILE A 123 -14.49 -3.53 16.15
N ALA A 124 -13.32 -3.46 15.52
CA ALA A 124 -12.71 -2.21 15.08
C ALA A 124 -12.53 -2.18 13.56
N VAL A 125 -12.82 -1.05 12.94
CA VAL A 125 -12.51 -0.80 11.52
C VAL A 125 -11.38 0.22 11.48
N ILE A 126 -10.23 -0.17 10.94
CA ILE A 126 -9.01 0.63 10.91
C ILE A 126 -8.72 1.18 9.51
N ASN A 127 -8.00 2.30 9.45
CA ASN A 127 -7.64 2.94 8.19
C ASN A 127 -8.85 3.26 7.30
N CYS A 128 -9.99 3.60 7.92
CA CYS A 128 -11.25 3.83 7.20
C CYS A 128 -11.10 4.96 6.18
N ARG A 129 -11.55 4.69 4.97
CA ARG A 129 -11.59 5.67 3.89
C ARG A 129 -12.86 5.53 3.06
N ILE A 130 -13.59 6.62 2.88
CA ILE A 130 -14.75 6.68 1.99
C ILE A 130 -14.44 7.62 0.84
N SER A 131 -14.17 7.05 -0.34
CA SER A 131 -13.84 7.84 -1.53
C SER A 131 -15.05 8.59 -2.10
N ASP A 132 -14.81 9.67 -2.88
CA ASP A 132 -15.84 10.40 -3.62
C ASP A 132 -16.68 9.46 -4.51
N ARG A 133 -16.04 8.43 -5.05
CA ARG A 133 -16.68 7.43 -5.90
C ARG A 133 -17.62 6.50 -5.13
N SER A 134 -17.24 6.12 -3.90
CA SER A 134 -18.02 5.17 -3.08
C SER A 134 -19.12 5.83 -2.27
N LEU A 135 -18.95 7.09 -1.85
CA LEU A 135 -19.91 7.83 -1.03
C LEU A 135 -21.33 7.87 -1.62
N PRO A 136 -21.55 8.18 -2.93
CA PRO A 136 -22.88 8.15 -3.53
C PRO A 136 -23.53 6.76 -3.46
N GLY A 137 -22.72 5.69 -3.56
CA GLY A 137 -23.19 4.31 -3.41
C GLY A 137 -23.72 4.04 -2.00
N TYR A 138 -22.95 4.44 -0.97
CA TYR A 138 -23.39 4.31 0.44
C TYR A 138 -24.63 5.15 0.74
N LYS A 139 -24.72 6.40 0.25
CA LYS A 139 -25.89 7.26 0.40
C LYS A 139 -27.14 6.62 -0.25
N ARG A 140 -27.00 6.08 -1.46
CA ARG A 140 -28.07 5.38 -2.15
C ARG A 140 -28.49 4.11 -1.41
N PHE A 141 -27.53 3.33 -0.92
CA PHE A 141 -27.79 2.14 -0.11
C PHE A 141 -28.50 2.50 1.20
N ARG A 142 -28.08 3.56 1.89
CA ARG A 142 -28.75 4.10 3.08
C ARG A 142 -30.18 4.54 2.78
N PHE A 143 -30.44 5.13 1.61
CA PHE A 143 -31.78 5.53 1.21
C PHE A 143 -32.71 4.31 1.01
N TRP A 144 -32.24 3.24 0.34
CA TRP A 144 -33.05 2.06 0.05
C TRP A 144 -33.14 1.08 1.22
N LEU A 145 -32.10 0.92 2.00
CA LEU A 145 -31.97 -0.02 3.11
C LEU A 145 -31.36 0.64 4.36
N PRO A 146 -31.99 1.71 4.89
CA PRO A 146 -31.40 2.49 5.98
C PRO A 146 -31.12 1.65 7.22
N ARG A 147 -32.07 0.82 7.63
CA ARG A 147 -31.92 -0.03 8.81
C ARG A 147 -30.80 -1.05 8.69
N LEU A 148 -30.56 -1.60 7.49
CA LEU A 148 -29.49 -2.58 7.30
C LEU A 148 -28.12 -1.94 7.43
N LEU A 149 -27.89 -0.77 6.83
CA LEU A 149 -26.60 -0.07 6.96
C LEU A 149 -26.37 0.41 8.39
N GLU A 150 -27.37 1.04 9.02
CA GLU A 150 -27.29 1.51 10.40
C GLU A 150 -27.02 0.36 11.37
N GLN A 151 -27.73 -0.76 11.25
CA GLN A 151 -27.47 -1.95 12.06
C GLN A 151 -26.07 -2.54 11.82
N THR A 152 -25.61 -2.54 10.57
CA THR A 152 -24.27 -3.02 10.23
C THR A 152 -23.20 -2.17 10.92
N LEU A 153 -23.31 -0.83 10.81
CA LEU A 153 -22.37 0.10 11.43
C LEU A 153 -22.49 0.12 12.97
N ALA A 154 -23.68 -0.11 13.52
CA ALA A 154 -23.90 -0.19 14.97
C ALA A 154 -23.18 -1.35 15.63
N ASN A 155 -22.90 -2.45 14.89
CA ASN A 155 -22.12 -3.59 15.39
C ASN A 155 -20.62 -3.26 15.59
N VAL A 156 -20.11 -2.23 14.93
CA VAL A 156 -18.72 -1.79 15.10
C VAL A 156 -18.58 -1.02 16.40
N ASP A 157 -17.55 -1.30 17.17
CA ASP A 157 -17.27 -0.63 18.45
C ASP A 157 -16.33 0.57 18.26
N LEU A 158 -15.48 0.55 17.23
CA LEU A 158 -14.49 1.59 16.98
C LEU A 158 -14.22 1.76 15.48
N PHE A 159 -14.33 3.00 15.00
CA PHE A 159 -13.91 3.39 13.66
C PHE A 159 -12.68 4.29 13.75
N LEU A 160 -11.66 3.96 12.97
CA LEU A 160 -10.40 4.72 12.88
C LEU A 160 -10.20 5.27 11.46
N PRO A 161 -10.85 6.40 11.11
CA PRO A 161 -10.68 7.06 9.82
C PRO A 161 -9.30 7.65 9.65
N GLN A 162 -8.91 7.83 8.37
CA GLN A 162 -7.64 8.42 7.99
C GLN A 162 -7.62 9.93 8.21
N THR A 163 -8.74 10.61 7.93
CA THR A 163 -8.86 12.07 7.92
C THR A 163 -10.16 12.54 8.58
N ASP A 164 -10.25 13.86 8.87
CA ASP A 164 -11.51 14.50 9.28
C ASP A 164 -12.60 14.39 8.22
N GLU A 165 -12.23 14.38 6.95
CA GLU A 165 -13.18 14.18 5.86
C GLU A 165 -13.78 12.78 5.90
N ASP A 166 -12.96 11.73 6.08
CA ASP A 166 -13.43 10.36 6.24
C ASP A 166 -14.31 10.22 7.49
N ARG A 167 -13.97 10.90 8.59
CA ARG A 167 -14.83 10.97 9.79
C ARG A 167 -16.20 11.55 9.45
N ARG A 168 -16.27 12.69 8.78
CA ARG A 168 -17.54 13.31 8.36
C ARG A 168 -18.36 12.39 7.48
N ARG A 169 -17.74 11.74 6.50
CA ARG A 169 -18.38 10.78 5.60
C ARG A 169 -18.91 9.54 6.32
N LEU A 170 -18.17 9.02 7.32
CA LEU A 170 -18.65 7.93 8.18
C LEU A 170 -19.92 8.32 8.94
N ILE A 171 -19.96 9.51 9.54
CA ILE A 171 -21.15 10.03 10.22
C ILE A 171 -22.31 10.17 9.21
N GLU A 172 -22.05 10.70 8.04
CA GLU A 172 -23.03 10.90 6.98
C GLU A 172 -23.70 9.61 6.52
N ILE A 173 -22.96 8.49 6.49
CA ILE A 173 -23.51 7.17 6.16
C ILE A 173 -24.16 6.46 7.35
N GLY A 174 -24.09 7.03 8.57
CA GLY A 174 -24.79 6.55 9.76
C GLY A 174 -23.91 5.88 10.83
N ALA A 175 -22.59 6.02 10.79
CA ALA A 175 -21.72 5.56 11.86
C ALA A 175 -21.92 6.42 13.13
N PRO A 176 -22.02 5.82 14.33
CA PRO A 176 -22.16 6.58 15.56
C PRO A 176 -20.90 7.42 15.85
N GLU A 177 -21.06 8.72 15.99
CA GLU A 177 -19.95 9.66 16.18
C GLU A 177 -19.11 9.33 17.42
N SER A 178 -19.74 8.87 18.51
CA SER A 178 -19.06 8.47 19.74
C SER A 178 -18.10 7.28 19.58
N LYS A 179 -18.19 6.56 18.47
CA LYS A 179 -17.33 5.41 18.16
C LYS A 179 -16.24 5.73 17.13
N ILE A 180 -16.05 7.00 16.78
CA ILE A 180 -15.09 7.41 15.75
C ILE A 180 -13.93 8.17 16.39
N ALA A 181 -12.69 7.73 16.10
CA ALA A 181 -11.47 8.43 16.51
C ALA A 181 -10.48 8.46 15.32
N ILE A 182 -9.96 9.64 14.98
CA ILE A 182 -9.03 9.77 13.85
C ILE A 182 -7.68 9.16 14.22
N ALA A 183 -7.22 8.18 13.44
CA ALA A 183 -5.92 7.55 13.63
C ALA A 183 -4.87 7.98 12.58
N GLY A 184 -5.30 8.46 11.42
CA GLY A 184 -4.42 8.77 10.30
C GLY A 184 -4.30 7.63 9.30
N ASN A 185 -3.55 7.84 8.23
CA ASN A 185 -3.37 6.86 7.17
C ASN A 185 -2.14 5.99 7.43
N LEU A 186 -2.37 4.70 7.65
CA LEU A 186 -1.32 3.69 7.91
C LEU A 186 -0.25 3.61 6.82
N LYS A 187 -0.54 4.04 5.61
CA LYS A 187 0.44 4.05 4.50
C LYS A 187 1.63 4.97 4.77
N PHE A 188 1.46 6.02 5.59
CA PHE A 188 2.55 6.92 5.94
C PHE A 188 3.56 6.34 6.94
N ASP A 189 3.17 5.29 7.67
CA ASP A 189 4.05 4.61 8.63
C ASP A 189 4.93 3.53 8.00
N MET A 190 5.00 3.50 6.67
CA MET A 190 5.92 2.59 6.00
C MET A 190 7.36 2.91 6.37
N ALA A 191 8.15 1.86 6.61
CA ALA A 191 9.58 1.96 6.82
C ALA A 191 10.32 1.61 5.52
N PRO A 192 11.52 2.16 5.31
CA PRO A 192 12.38 1.68 4.23
C PRO A 192 12.56 0.16 4.37
N PRO A 193 12.40 -0.61 3.29
CA PRO A 193 12.73 -2.04 3.35
C PRO A 193 14.23 -2.21 3.60
N PRO A 194 14.65 -3.37 4.15
CA PRO A 194 16.07 -3.70 4.22
C PRO A 194 16.71 -3.52 2.84
N ALA A 195 17.84 -2.82 2.77
CA ALA A 195 18.49 -2.55 1.50
C ALA A 195 19.04 -3.89 0.92
N PRO A 196 18.54 -4.34 -0.25
CA PRO A 196 19.06 -5.53 -0.88
C PRO A 196 20.51 -5.27 -1.36
N ALA A 197 21.32 -6.33 -1.50
CA ALA A 197 22.73 -6.24 -1.90
C ALA A 197 22.93 -5.44 -3.20
N ILE A 198 21.97 -5.49 -4.11
CA ILE A 198 22.01 -4.73 -5.38
C ILE A 198 22.17 -3.23 -5.18
N VAL A 199 21.62 -2.63 -4.12
CA VAL A 199 21.74 -1.18 -3.86
C VAL A 199 23.19 -0.80 -3.58
N ALA A 200 23.92 -1.62 -2.81
CA ALA A 200 25.35 -1.42 -2.55
C ALA A 200 26.16 -1.54 -3.85
N SER A 201 25.91 -2.61 -4.63
CA SER A 201 26.59 -2.83 -5.91
C SER A 201 26.34 -1.70 -6.92
N LEU A 202 25.11 -1.16 -6.97
CA LEU A 202 24.79 -0.02 -7.84
C LEU A 202 25.50 1.25 -7.40
N ARG A 203 25.57 1.55 -6.10
CA ARG A 203 26.31 2.71 -5.59
C ARG A 203 27.81 2.64 -5.94
N GLU A 204 28.40 1.47 -5.78
CA GLU A 204 29.77 1.22 -6.18
C GLU A 204 29.97 1.39 -7.69
N ASN A 205 29.10 0.80 -8.51
CA ASN A 205 29.14 0.94 -9.98
C ASN A 205 29.03 2.39 -10.43
N PHE A 206 28.10 3.15 -9.84
CA PHE A 206 27.89 4.56 -10.17
C PHE A 206 29.10 5.41 -9.75
N GLY A 207 29.72 5.12 -8.61
CA GLY A 207 30.96 5.78 -8.17
C GLY A 207 32.12 5.49 -9.11
N ASN A 208 32.36 4.21 -9.41
CA ASN A 208 33.49 3.76 -10.24
C ASN A 208 33.39 4.25 -11.69
N SER A 209 32.19 4.29 -12.26
CA SER A 209 31.96 4.77 -13.64
C SER A 209 31.73 6.28 -13.74
N ALA A 210 31.79 7.01 -12.62
CA ALA A 210 31.41 8.41 -12.53
C ALA A 210 30.09 8.68 -13.24
N SER A 211 29.08 7.81 -12.97
CA SER A 211 27.77 7.92 -13.57
C SER A 211 27.15 9.29 -13.28
N GLY A 212 26.46 9.84 -14.28
CA GLY A 212 25.76 11.13 -14.16
C GLY A 212 24.47 11.01 -13.35
N PRO A 213 23.46 11.85 -13.60
CA PRO A 213 22.20 11.79 -12.88
C PRO A 213 21.53 10.40 -13.02
N ILE A 214 20.94 9.92 -11.93
CA ILE A 214 20.23 8.64 -11.90
C ILE A 214 18.73 8.91 -11.88
N LEU A 215 18.05 8.56 -12.97
CA LEU A 215 16.59 8.65 -13.08
C LEU A 215 15.97 7.29 -12.76
N VAL A 216 15.21 7.19 -11.66
CA VAL A 216 14.49 5.95 -11.31
C VAL A 216 13.03 6.07 -11.74
N CYS A 217 12.64 5.31 -12.77
CA CYS A 217 11.27 5.24 -13.28
C CYS A 217 10.62 3.95 -12.77
N GLY A 218 9.84 4.06 -11.69
CA GLY A 218 9.28 2.92 -10.99
C GLY A 218 7.81 2.68 -11.29
N SER A 219 7.42 1.40 -11.30
CA SER A 219 6.04 0.95 -11.52
C SER A 219 5.44 1.45 -12.83
N THR A 220 6.22 1.45 -13.91
CA THR A 220 5.77 1.91 -15.22
C THR A 220 4.78 0.92 -15.85
N LEU A 221 3.88 1.44 -16.66
CA LEU A 221 2.87 0.70 -17.40
C LEU A 221 3.01 0.91 -18.91
N GLU A 222 2.24 0.14 -19.67
CA GLU A 222 2.13 0.28 -21.11
C GLU A 222 1.85 1.73 -21.52
N ASP A 223 2.48 2.18 -22.59
CA ASP A 223 2.45 3.53 -23.15
C ASP A 223 3.24 4.61 -22.36
N GLU A 224 3.77 4.32 -21.18
CA GLU A 224 4.60 5.24 -20.42
C GLU A 224 6.09 5.10 -20.76
N GLU A 225 6.57 3.86 -20.97
CA GLU A 225 8.00 3.58 -21.16
C GLU A 225 8.57 4.28 -22.39
N GLY A 226 7.79 4.35 -23.48
CA GLY A 226 8.19 5.07 -24.69
C GLY A 226 8.43 6.57 -24.45
N ALA A 227 7.54 7.21 -23.71
CA ALA A 227 7.66 8.63 -23.36
C ALA A 227 8.85 8.89 -22.41
N LEU A 228 9.04 8.03 -21.41
CA LEU A 228 10.16 8.09 -20.47
C LEU A 228 11.50 7.90 -21.17
N LEU A 229 11.62 6.93 -22.09
CA LEU A 229 12.81 6.70 -22.90
C LEU A 229 13.10 7.87 -23.84
N SER A 230 12.07 8.47 -24.44
CA SER A 230 12.22 9.68 -25.26
C SER A 230 12.74 10.86 -24.42
N ALA A 231 12.18 11.09 -23.24
CA ALA A 231 12.66 12.11 -22.31
C ALA A 231 14.11 11.83 -21.85
N PHE A 232 14.45 10.56 -21.59
CA PHE A 232 15.80 10.16 -21.20
C PHE A 232 16.83 10.40 -22.32
N ARG A 233 16.44 10.31 -23.60
CA ARG A 233 17.32 10.66 -24.73
C ARG A 233 17.76 12.11 -24.66
N ASN A 234 16.85 13.02 -24.29
CA ASN A 234 17.19 14.44 -24.08
C ASN A 234 18.13 14.61 -22.88
N VAL A 235 17.94 13.83 -21.80
CA VAL A 235 18.86 13.82 -20.68
C VAL A 235 20.25 13.36 -21.10
N LEU A 236 20.37 12.27 -21.87
CA LEU A 236 21.66 11.76 -22.35
C LEU A 236 22.41 12.72 -23.28
N ALA A 237 21.70 13.55 -24.04
CA ALA A 237 22.33 14.57 -24.90
C ALA A 237 23.14 15.60 -24.09
N ASN A 238 22.67 15.95 -22.88
CA ASN A 238 23.32 16.91 -21.99
C ASN A 238 24.16 16.22 -20.89
N HIS A 239 23.78 15.01 -20.50
CA HIS A 239 24.44 14.22 -19.45
C HIS A 239 24.76 12.81 -19.99
N PRO A 240 25.82 12.63 -20.80
CA PRO A 240 26.11 11.36 -21.49
C PRO A 240 26.34 10.16 -20.57
N LYS A 241 26.60 10.41 -19.28
CA LYS A 241 26.80 9.38 -18.26
C LYS A 241 25.57 9.15 -17.38
N ALA A 242 24.43 9.78 -17.69
CA ALA A 242 23.17 9.55 -16.96
C ALA A 242 22.75 8.09 -17.04
N VAL A 243 22.05 7.60 -16.03
CA VAL A 243 21.50 6.25 -15.99
C VAL A 243 19.99 6.33 -15.75
N MET A 244 19.23 5.56 -16.52
CA MET A 244 17.82 5.30 -16.22
C MET A 244 17.69 3.92 -15.60
N ILE A 245 17.13 3.85 -14.39
CA ILE A 245 16.63 2.60 -13.79
C ILE A 245 15.15 2.51 -14.14
N LEU A 246 14.78 1.53 -14.96
CA LEU A 246 13.42 1.34 -15.46
C LEU A 246 12.82 0.08 -14.86
N ALA A 247 11.74 0.22 -14.09
CA ALA A 247 11.11 -0.87 -13.35
C ALA A 247 9.62 -1.01 -13.73
N PRO A 248 9.28 -1.85 -14.73
CA PRO A 248 7.89 -2.12 -15.11
C PRO A 248 7.10 -2.79 -13.97
N ARG A 249 5.82 -2.42 -13.86
CA ARG A 249 4.94 -2.90 -12.78
C ARG A 249 4.64 -4.39 -12.84
N HIS A 250 4.53 -4.94 -14.05
CA HIS A 250 4.05 -6.28 -14.33
C HIS A 250 5.15 -7.17 -14.89
N PRO A 251 5.47 -8.32 -14.25
CA PRO A 251 6.55 -9.22 -14.71
C PRO A 251 6.36 -9.72 -16.14
N GLU A 252 5.11 -9.91 -16.55
CA GLU A 252 4.77 -10.36 -17.91
C GLU A 252 5.23 -9.38 -19.01
N ARG A 253 5.50 -8.13 -18.64
CA ARG A 253 5.96 -7.07 -19.57
C ARG A 253 7.48 -6.90 -19.63
N PHE A 254 8.26 -7.59 -18.80
CA PHE A 254 9.72 -7.39 -18.75
C PHE A 254 10.40 -7.65 -20.10
N ALA A 255 9.98 -8.67 -20.83
CA ALA A 255 10.54 -8.96 -22.17
C ALA A 255 10.14 -7.89 -23.20
N GLU A 256 8.87 -7.47 -23.21
CA GLU A 256 8.35 -6.45 -24.10
C GLU A 256 9.09 -5.10 -23.91
N VAL A 257 9.29 -4.71 -22.64
CA VAL A 257 10.00 -3.45 -22.32
C VAL A 257 11.49 -3.56 -22.67
N ALA A 258 12.12 -4.72 -22.50
CA ALA A 258 13.49 -4.95 -22.95
C ALA A 258 13.63 -4.78 -24.47
N ASP A 259 12.69 -5.34 -25.23
CA ASP A 259 12.63 -5.20 -26.69
C ASP A 259 12.42 -3.73 -27.12
N LEU A 260 11.57 -3.00 -26.41
CA LEU A 260 11.34 -1.56 -26.66
C LEU A 260 12.62 -0.75 -26.45
N VAL A 261 13.34 -0.96 -25.33
CA VAL A 261 14.62 -0.29 -25.03
C VAL A 261 15.63 -0.57 -26.14
N GLY A 262 15.75 -1.84 -26.59
CA GLY A 262 16.65 -2.23 -27.68
C GLY A 262 16.27 -1.61 -29.02
N LYS A 263 14.99 -1.64 -29.40
CA LYS A 263 14.48 -1.02 -30.64
C LYS A 263 14.74 0.49 -30.71
N LEU A 264 14.71 1.15 -29.56
CA LEU A 264 15.01 2.58 -29.45
C LEU A 264 16.53 2.87 -29.42
N GLY A 265 17.40 1.86 -29.51
CA GLY A 265 18.85 1.99 -29.62
C GLY A 265 19.55 2.36 -28.31
N PHE A 266 18.93 2.16 -27.16
CA PHE A 266 19.61 2.38 -25.86
C PHE A 266 20.52 1.21 -25.51
N ARG A 267 21.68 1.50 -24.90
CA ARG A 267 22.45 0.48 -24.21
C ARG A 267 21.65 0.04 -22.97
N MET A 268 21.48 -1.28 -22.82
CA MET A 268 20.67 -1.83 -21.73
C MET A 268 21.41 -2.94 -20.98
N SER A 269 21.29 -2.93 -19.66
CA SER A 269 21.58 -4.06 -18.79
C SER A 269 20.34 -4.51 -18.07
N ARG A 270 20.09 -5.82 -18.01
CA ARG A 270 18.96 -6.41 -17.25
C ARG A 270 19.43 -6.77 -15.86
N ARG A 271 18.61 -6.46 -14.84
CA ARG A 271 18.91 -6.77 -13.43
C ARG A 271 19.21 -8.25 -13.21
N SER A 272 18.46 -9.13 -13.86
CA SER A 272 18.61 -10.59 -13.74
C SER A 272 19.94 -11.14 -14.32
N LEU A 273 20.57 -10.40 -15.22
CA LEU A 273 21.79 -10.82 -15.93
C LEU A 273 23.02 -9.97 -15.57
N TRP A 274 22.82 -8.86 -14.86
CA TRP A 274 23.89 -7.90 -14.57
C TRP A 274 24.88 -8.45 -13.54
N SER A 275 26.15 -8.44 -13.86
CA SER A 275 27.26 -8.93 -13.04
C SER A 275 28.26 -7.84 -12.62
N GLY A 276 27.94 -6.57 -12.83
CA GLY A 276 28.77 -5.44 -12.41
C GLY A 276 29.26 -4.55 -13.55
N GLU A 277 28.86 -4.79 -14.79
CA GLU A 277 29.25 -3.98 -15.95
C GLU A 277 28.83 -2.51 -15.76
N PRO A 278 29.65 -1.54 -16.30
CA PRO A 278 29.35 -0.12 -16.18
C PRO A 278 27.98 0.24 -16.77
N LEU A 279 27.16 0.96 -16.01
CA LEU A 279 25.80 1.35 -16.39
C LEU A 279 25.72 2.77 -16.98
N ALA A 280 26.77 3.58 -16.83
CA ALA A 280 26.80 4.97 -17.27
C ALA A 280 26.38 5.14 -18.75
N GLY A 281 25.43 6.03 -19.04
CA GLY A 281 24.90 6.30 -20.38
C GLY A 281 23.91 5.25 -20.89
N GLY A 282 23.28 4.48 -20.02
CA GLY A 282 22.36 3.38 -20.40
C GLY A 282 21.12 3.25 -19.54
N VAL A 283 20.35 2.23 -19.87
CA VAL A 283 19.15 1.82 -19.16
C VAL A 283 19.42 0.55 -18.35
N PHE A 284 19.12 0.58 -17.07
CA PHE A 284 19.13 -0.60 -16.20
C PHE A 284 17.67 -1.05 -16.02
N LEU A 285 17.28 -2.11 -16.71
CA LEU A 285 15.96 -2.69 -16.64
C LEU A 285 15.83 -3.61 -15.42
N VAL A 286 14.95 -3.27 -14.50
CA VAL A 286 14.65 -4.05 -13.29
C VAL A 286 13.59 -5.11 -13.65
N ASP A 287 14.06 -6.29 -14.01
CA ASP A 287 13.24 -7.47 -14.32
C ASP A 287 13.14 -8.42 -13.11
N SER A 288 13.05 -7.85 -11.91
CA SER A 288 12.87 -8.53 -10.63
C SER A 288 11.75 -7.89 -9.82
N ILE A 289 11.27 -8.61 -8.80
CA ILE A 289 10.19 -8.15 -7.92
C ILE A 289 10.75 -7.86 -6.52
N GLY A 290 10.26 -6.75 -5.91
CA GLY A 290 10.52 -6.42 -4.49
C GLY A 290 11.72 -5.54 -4.24
N GLU A 291 12.50 -5.14 -5.27
CA GLU A 291 13.70 -4.31 -5.11
C GLU A 291 13.43 -2.80 -5.32
N LEU A 292 12.37 -2.43 -6.06
CA LEU A 292 12.11 -1.05 -6.49
C LEU A 292 12.12 -0.04 -5.33
N ALA A 293 11.43 -0.33 -4.23
CA ALA A 293 11.34 0.60 -3.11
C ALA A 293 12.72 0.99 -2.57
N SER A 294 13.68 0.05 -2.55
CA SER A 294 15.06 0.33 -2.13
C SER A 294 15.87 1.06 -3.20
N LEU A 295 15.56 0.83 -4.49
CA LEU A 295 16.27 1.47 -5.60
C LEU A 295 16.04 2.99 -5.65
N TYR A 296 14.93 3.50 -5.10
CA TYR A 296 14.76 4.95 -4.98
C TYR A 296 15.87 5.61 -4.13
N SER A 297 16.55 4.88 -3.25
CA SER A 297 17.66 5.40 -2.44
C SER A 297 18.89 5.82 -3.22
N VAL A 298 18.99 5.46 -4.50
CA VAL A 298 20.09 5.87 -5.40
C VAL A 298 19.65 6.91 -6.43
N ALA A 299 18.39 7.32 -6.41
CA ALA A 299 17.83 8.21 -7.42
C ALA A 299 18.27 9.66 -7.23
N THR A 300 18.62 10.32 -8.34
CA THR A 300 18.68 11.79 -8.42
C THR A 300 17.28 12.37 -8.58
N VAL A 301 16.43 11.74 -9.39
CA VAL A 301 15.01 12.05 -9.59
C VAL A 301 14.24 10.74 -9.69
N ALA A 302 13.08 10.67 -9.04
CA ALA A 302 12.18 9.54 -9.11
C ALA A 302 10.93 9.89 -9.93
N PHE A 303 10.62 9.05 -10.92
CA PHE A 303 9.34 9.07 -11.61
C PHE A 303 8.49 7.89 -11.13
N VAL A 304 7.22 8.15 -10.73
CA VAL A 304 6.29 7.13 -10.30
C VAL A 304 5.21 6.92 -11.35
N GLY A 305 5.23 5.76 -11.99
CA GLY A 305 4.42 5.40 -13.14
C GLY A 305 2.97 5.01 -12.83
N GLY A 306 2.27 4.51 -13.86
CA GLY A 306 0.82 4.31 -13.87
C GLY A 306 0.05 5.63 -13.88
N SER A 307 0.72 6.73 -14.18
CA SER A 307 0.28 8.09 -13.94
C SER A 307 0.27 8.99 -15.17
N LEU A 308 1.05 8.69 -16.22
CA LEU A 308 0.96 9.39 -17.53
C LEU A 308 -0.20 8.86 -18.38
N VAL A 309 -0.70 7.69 -18.04
CA VAL A 309 -1.85 7.02 -18.66
C VAL A 309 -2.96 6.84 -17.62
N PRO A 310 -4.25 6.70 -18.01
CA PRO A 310 -5.39 6.64 -17.09
C PRO A 310 -5.47 5.29 -16.34
N ARG A 311 -4.46 5.00 -15.52
CA ARG A 311 -4.35 3.78 -14.69
C ARG A 311 -4.38 4.08 -13.18
N GLY A 312 -4.46 5.36 -12.79
CA GLY A 312 -4.69 5.79 -11.41
C GLY A 312 -3.46 5.97 -10.54
N GLY A 313 -2.25 5.85 -11.11
CA GLY A 313 -0.99 6.09 -10.42
C GLY A 313 -0.59 5.03 -9.42
N HIS A 314 0.66 5.15 -8.95
CA HIS A 314 1.26 4.28 -7.94
C HIS A 314 1.75 5.05 -6.71
N ASN A 315 2.39 4.35 -5.77
CA ASN A 315 2.74 4.85 -4.45
C ASN A 315 3.93 5.81 -4.47
N ILE A 316 3.68 7.10 -4.29
CA ILE A 316 4.72 8.14 -4.21
C ILE A 316 5.45 8.18 -2.85
N LEU A 317 4.96 7.46 -1.83
CA LEU A 317 5.58 7.45 -0.51
C LEU A 317 6.91 6.68 -0.51
N GLU A 318 7.12 5.75 -1.45
CA GLU A 318 8.36 4.98 -1.54
C GLU A 318 9.58 5.87 -1.84
N PRO A 319 9.60 6.71 -2.88
CA PRO A 319 10.70 7.68 -3.07
C PRO A 319 10.74 8.76 -1.98
N ALA A 320 9.59 9.17 -1.41
CA ALA A 320 9.54 10.13 -0.32
C ALA A 320 10.33 9.70 0.93
N LEU A 321 10.37 8.39 1.22
CA LEU A 321 11.17 7.82 2.32
C LEU A 321 12.65 8.20 2.27
N TYR A 322 13.17 8.45 1.08
CA TYR A 322 14.58 8.76 0.85
C TYR A 322 14.83 10.25 0.58
N GLY A 323 13.82 11.09 0.70
CA GLY A 323 13.95 12.51 0.38
C GLY A 323 14.31 12.77 -1.08
N VAL A 324 13.90 11.89 -1.98
CA VAL A 324 14.13 12.03 -3.42
C VAL A 324 13.04 12.90 -4.04
N PRO A 325 13.37 13.84 -4.94
CA PRO A 325 12.38 14.61 -5.69
C PRO A 325 11.51 13.69 -6.55
N ILE A 326 10.21 13.89 -6.47
CA ILE A 326 9.21 13.00 -7.04
C ILE A 326 8.51 13.68 -8.22
N VAL A 327 8.44 12.96 -9.33
CA VAL A 327 7.62 13.32 -10.52
C VAL A 327 6.57 12.24 -10.71
N THR A 328 5.34 12.64 -11.00
CA THR A 328 4.22 11.74 -11.32
C THR A 328 3.35 12.37 -12.41
N GLY A 329 2.59 11.55 -13.13
CA GLY A 329 1.67 12.03 -14.15
C GLY A 329 0.35 12.56 -13.59
N ASN A 330 -0.56 13.00 -14.48
CA ASN A 330 -1.86 13.59 -14.13
C ASN A 330 -2.91 12.57 -13.68
N HIS A 331 -2.68 11.26 -13.87
CA HIS A 331 -3.61 10.19 -13.51
C HIS A 331 -3.16 9.52 -12.21
N TYR A 332 -3.63 10.03 -11.07
CA TYR A 332 -3.26 9.53 -9.74
C TYR A 332 -4.48 9.24 -8.85
N GLU A 333 -5.58 8.83 -9.43
CA GLU A 333 -6.88 8.64 -8.77
C GLU A 333 -6.80 7.65 -7.60
N ASN A 334 -5.95 6.61 -7.70
CA ASN A 334 -5.78 5.62 -6.64
C ASN A 334 -5.03 6.18 -5.41
N PHE A 335 -4.26 7.25 -5.61
CA PHE A 335 -3.44 7.92 -4.59
C PHE A 335 -3.79 9.40 -4.45
N ARG A 336 -4.98 9.82 -4.88
CA ARG A 336 -5.42 11.22 -4.97
C ARG A 336 -5.13 12.02 -3.71
N ASP A 337 -5.55 11.52 -2.55
CA ASP A 337 -5.41 12.25 -1.29
C ASP A 337 -3.95 12.44 -0.90
N ILE A 338 -3.12 11.40 -1.13
CA ILE A 338 -1.68 11.44 -0.87
C ILE A 338 -1.00 12.42 -1.83
N VAL A 339 -1.28 12.32 -3.14
CA VAL A 339 -0.66 13.20 -4.15
C VAL A 339 -1.07 14.65 -3.94
N ASN A 340 -2.36 14.93 -3.68
CA ASN A 340 -2.84 16.29 -3.38
C ASN A 340 -2.21 16.86 -2.10
N PHE A 341 -2.05 16.03 -1.07
CA PHE A 341 -1.38 16.42 0.16
C PHE A 341 0.09 16.79 -0.08
N PHE A 342 0.82 16.03 -0.91
CA PHE A 342 2.19 16.33 -1.31
C PHE A 342 2.27 17.57 -2.20
N ALA A 343 1.37 17.70 -3.17
CA ALA A 343 1.32 18.86 -4.08
C ALA A 343 1.09 20.17 -3.32
N SER A 344 0.20 20.18 -2.31
CA SER A 344 -0.07 21.36 -1.48
C SER A 344 1.14 21.82 -0.65
N ARG A 345 2.19 20.99 -0.55
CA ARG A 345 3.45 21.24 0.18
C ARG A 345 4.66 21.41 -0.73
N ASN A 346 4.45 21.54 -2.02
CA ASN A 346 5.53 21.52 -3.02
C ASN A 346 6.47 20.32 -2.82
N ALA A 347 5.89 19.12 -2.66
CA ALA A 347 6.59 17.87 -2.35
C ALA A 347 6.53 16.83 -3.50
N VAL A 348 5.88 17.18 -4.61
CA VAL A 348 5.77 16.38 -5.83
C VAL A 348 5.53 17.27 -7.04
N ARG A 349 6.10 16.93 -8.18
CA ARG A 349 5.80 17.53 -9.47
C ARG A 349 4.81 16.66 -10.22
N ILE A 350 3.67 17.24 -10.60
CA ILE A 350 2.64 16.58 -11.41
C ILE A 350 2.79 17.09 -12.82
N VAL A 351 2.94 16.19 -13.80
CA VAL A 351 3.28 16.54 -15.19
C VAL A 351 2.38 15.83 -16.21
N GLY A 352 2.08 16.49 -17.30
CA GLY A 352 1.57 15.84 -18.51
C GLY A 352 2.71 15.27 -19.37
N LEU A 353 2.33 14.49 -20.40
CA LEU A 353 3.30 13.91 -21.34
C LEU A 353 4.21 14.97 -22.01
N ALA A 354 3.65 16.12 -22.37
CA ALA A 354 4.38 17.19 -23.03
C ALA A 354 5.39 17.91 -22.11
N GLU A 355 5.08 17.99 -20.82
CA GLU A 355 5.90 18.69 -19.83
C GLU A 355 7.02 17.80 -19.27
N LEU A 356 6.86 16.47 -19.33
CA LEU A 356 7.77 15.50 -18.73
C LEU A 356 9.25 15.73 -19.07
N PRO A 357 9.67 15.92 -20.35
CA PRO A 357 11.08 16.11 -20.67
C PRO A 357 11.68 17.38 -20.04
N LEU A 358 10.91 18.46 -20.03
CA LEU A 358 11.33 19.75 -19.49
C LEU A 358 11.51 19.69 -17.97
N VAL A 359 10.54 19.12 -17.27
CA VAL A 359 10.58 19.00 -15.80
C VAL A 359 11.70 18.06 -15.36
N LEU A 360 11.95 16.96 -16.07
CA LEU A 360 13.08 16.07 -15.76
C LEU A 360 14.42 16.79 -15.94
N MET A 361 14.59 17.56 -17.01
CA MET A 361 15.82 18.35 -17.22
C MET A 361 15.99 19.43 -16.16
N GLU A 362 14.93 20.19 -15.83
CA GLU A 362 14.95 21.19 -14.77
C GLU A 362 15.42 20.58 -13.44
N LEU A 363 14.82 19.47 -13.01
CA LEU A 363 15.20 18.81 -11.77
C LEU A 363 16.60 18.20 -11.80
N ILE A 364 17.11 17.80 -12.96
CA ILE A 364 18.48 17.29 -13.12
C ILE A 364 19.48 18.43 -13.02
N GLU A 365 19.22 19.57 -13.61
CA GLU A 365 20.14 20.71 -13.67
C GLU A 365 20.05 21.60 -12.42
N ASN A 366 18.85 21.84 -11.91
CA ASN A 366 18.63 22.69 -10.73
C ASN A 366 18.77 21.90 -9.42
N LYS A 367 19.99 21.88 -8.86
CA LYS A 367 20.30 21.17 -7.61
C LYS A 367 19.51 21.71 -6.42
N GLU A 368 19.23 23.01 -6.35
CA GLU A 368 18.52 23.64 -5.25
C GLU A 368 17.03 23.28 -5.26
N GLU A 369 16.38 23.36 -6.40
CA GLU A 369 14.99 22.95 -6.59
C GLU A 369 14.82 21.46 -6.25
N ARG A 370 15.71 20.63 -6.77
CA ARG A 370 15.75 19.19 -6.49
C ARG A 370 15.87 18.90 -4.99
N ALA A 371 16.79 19.58 -4.30
CA ALA A 371 16.99 19.40 -2.87
C ALA A 371 15.76 19.89 -2.07
N THR A 372 15.13 20.97 -2.49
CA THR A 372 13.92 21.52 -1.86
C THR A 372 12.75 20.56 -2.00
N LEU A 373 12.48 20.08 -3.22
CA LEU A 373 11.40 19.13 -3.48
C LEU A 373 11.59 17.83 -2.68
N GLY A 374 12.81 17.30 -2.62
CA GLY A 374 13.12 16.10 -1.85
C GLY A 374 12.94 16.30 -0.34
N ARG A 375 13.43 17.42 0.22
CA ARG A 375 13.20 17.74 1.65
C ARG A 375 11.71 17.88 1.96
N ASN A 376 10.96 18.54 1.10
CA ASN A 376 9.52 18.71 1.28
C ASN A 376 8.80 17.36 1.21
N ALA A 377 9.20 16.44 0.32
CA ALA A 377 8.63 15.11 0.22
C ALA A 377 8.84 14.29 1.51
N LEU A 378 10.06 14.31 2.05
CA LEU A 378 10.34 13.64 3.33
C LEU A 378 9.58 14.28 4.49
N ALA A 379 9.58 15.60 4.59
CA ALA A 379 8.84 16.32 5.64
C ALA A 379 7.32 16.08 5.56
N ALA A 380 6.75 16.05 4.36
CA ALA A 380 5.35 15.72 4.15
C ALA A 380 5.03 14.29 4.63
N LEU A 381 5.86 13.32 4.29
CA LEU A 381 5.74 11.94 4.77
C LEU A 381 5.79 11.89 6.31
N GLU A 382 6.80 12.48 6.91
CA GLU A 382 7.03 12.44 8.37
C GLU A 382 5.92 13.13 9.17
N SER A 383 5.34 14.20 8.64
CA SER A 383 4.25 14.93 9.28
C SER A 383 2.97 14.08 9.48
N GLN A 384 2.81 13.00 8.73
CA GLN A 384 1.64 12.11 8.78
C GLN A 384 1.90 10.79 9.54
N ARG A 385 3.12 10.56 10.02
CA ARG A 385 3.48 9.34 10.76
C ARG A 385 2.75 9.21 12.10
N GLY A 386 2.79 8.02 12.67
CA GLY A 386 2.20 7.69 13.96
C GLY A 386 0.77 7.13 13.87
N ALA A 387 0.25 6.89 12.68
CA ALA A 387 -1.06 6.26 12.50
C ALA A 387 -1.10 4.85 13.10
N THR A 388 -0.01 4.08 12.98
CA THR A 388 0.13 2.74 13.58
C THR A 388 0.04 2.80 15.09
N ASP A 389 0.79 3.68 15.73
CA ASP A 389 0.80 3.81 17.20
C ASP A 389 -0.56 4.25 17.72
N ARG A 390 -1.18 5.25 17.07
CA ARG A 390 -2.54 5.69 17.41
C ARG A 390 -3.56 4.57 17.24
N THR A 391 -3.46 3.79 16.15
CA THR A 391 -4.33 2.64 15.90
C THR A 391 -4.17 1.58 16.99
N VAL A 392 -2.94 1.18 17.30
CA VAL A 392 -2.65 0.15 18.32
C VAL A 392 -3.09 0.61 19.70
N ALA A 393 -2.83 1.87 20.07
CA ALA A 393 -3.30 2.45 21.34
C ALA A 393 -4.83 2.45 21.43
N ALA A 394 -5.53 2.77 20.34
CA ALA A 394 -6.99 2.74 20.33
C ALA A 394 -7.56 1.31 20.46
N LEU A 395 -6.91 0.31 19.83
CA LEU A 395 -7.27 -1.09 19.98
C LEU A 395 -7.03 -1.60 21.41
N LEU A 396 -5.91 -1.22 22.05
CA LEU A 396 -5.65 -1.53 23.46
C LEU A 396 -6.73 -0.93 24.37
N LYS A 397 -7.07 0.34 24.17
CA LYS A 397 -8.14 1.01 24.92
C LYS A 397 -9.49 0.30 24.74
N LEU A 398 -9.83 -0.09 23.50
CA LEU A 398 -11.06 -0.83 23.20
C LEU A 398 -11.14 -2.13 23.99
N MET A 399 -10.02 -2.85 24.11
CA MET A 399 -9.97 -4.13 24.82
C MET A 399 -9.93 -3.99 26.35
N SER A 400 -9.32 -2.92 26.89
CA SER A 400 -9.20 -2.69 28.34
C SER A 400 -10.52 -2.32 29.03
N VAL A 401 -11.49 -1.78 28.30
CA VAL A 401 -12.82 -1.39 28.86
C VAL A 401 -13.62 -2.58 29.41
N GLN A 402 -13.21 -3.82 29.16
CA GLN A 402 -13.85 -5.02 29.75
C GLN A 402 -13.34 -5.38 31.14
N SER A 403 -12.16 -4.92 31.57
CA SER A 403 -11.57 -5.32 32.86
C SER A 403 -12.17 -4.59 34.08
N GLY A 404 -13.03 -3.57 33.83
CA GLY A 404 -13.60 -2.73 34.90
C GLY A 404 -15.10 -2.93 35.19
N GLY A 405 -15.74 -3.91 34.53
CA GLY A 405 -17.20 -4.11 34.61
C GLY A 405 -17.68 -5.34 35.39
N SER A 406 -16.84 -6.01 36.17
CA SER A 406 -17.19 -7.12 37.09
C SER A 406 -16.54 -6.90 38.44
N ALA A 407 -17.14 -6.00 39.20
CA ALA A 407 -16.96 -5.92 40.68
C ALA A 407 -18.34 -5.74 41.31
#